data_3421c711e6fb1007c219e32d16194cd2
#
_entry.id   3421c711e6fb1007c219e32d16194cd2
#
_cell.length_a   1.000
_cell.length_b   1.000
_cell.length_c   1.000
_cell.angle_alpha   90.00
_cell.angle_beta   90.00
_cell.angle_gamma   90.00
#
_symmetry.space_group_name_H-M   'P 1'
#
loop_
_entity.id
_entity.type
_entity.pdbx_description
1 polymer ?
#
loop_
_entity_poly.entity_id
_entity_poly.type
_entity_poly.pdbx_seq_one_letter_code
_entity_poly.pdbx_strand_id
1 'polypeptide(L)'
;MEESQRRNKKLIVAVIFFLIIGGIGFLIFRSVVPPPPKPTPNPTINLLPIQVIYSKLFDIQNNDYDFLAKVYNPNTSYGSGNVEYVLKFYDIAGEEFLIKPGNFYILPGQTKYVAGVSLRMDRQVSWVDFEIKSVDWQNLDLLSMDSISLVVKNSSFIEINRAGIFAKVGGEIFNNSNFDLNLADVVVILLDQSSNPIALNRTELRTFLAGTTRGIETTWFVPFVGQVNRVDVEATTNIFENSNFLRQYGGQEKFKQ
;
A
#
# COMPACT_ATOMS: atom_id res chain seq x y z
N MET A 1 28.85 -82.68 19.52
CA MET A 1 27.58 -81.93 19.92
C MET A 1 27.82 -80.85 21.01
N GLU A 2 28.74 -81.01 21.91
CA GLU A 2 29.04 -80.02 22.99
C GLU A 2 29.69 -78.72 22.52
N GLU A 3 30.55 -78.74 21.52
CA GLU A 3 31.29 -77.55 21.07
C GLU A 3 30.37 -76.52 20.37
N SER A 4 29.37 -76.98 19.63
CA SER A 4 28.40 -76.13 18.98
C SER A 4 27.47 -75.44 20.00
N GLN A 5 27.11 -76.12 21.06
CA GLN A 5 26.30 -75.55 22.12
C GLN A 5 27.07 -74.51 22.96
N ARG A 6 28.37 -74.71 23.17
CA ARG A 6 29.22 -73.70 23.85
C ARG A 6 29.43 -72.45 22.99
N ARG A 7 29.55 -72.60 21.66
CA ARG A 7 29.66 -71.48 20.75
C ARG A 7 28.39 -70.66 20.68
N ASN A 8 27.24 -71.32 20.64
CA ASN A 8 25.96 -70.65 20.63
C ASN A 8 25.67 -69.88 21.95
N LYS A 9 26.04 -70.48 23.12
CA LYS A 9 25.91 -69.76 24.40
C LYS A 9 26.81 -68.52 24.47
N LYS A 10 28.06 -68.59 23.98
CA LYS A 10 28.96 -67.43 23.92
C LYS A 10 28.39 -66.35 23.00
N LEU A 11 27.79 -66.71 21.87
CA LEU A 11 27.19 -65.79 20.91
C LEU A 11 25.96 -65.08 21.50
N ILE A 12 25.12 -65.83 22.20
CA ILE A 12 23.95 -65.25 22.91
C ILE A 12 24.38 -64.26 23.99
N VAL A 13 25.38 -64.62 24.78
CA VAL A 13 25.91 -63.71 25.82
C VAL A 13 26.50 -62.44 25.19
N ALA A 14 27.23 -62.54 24.09
CA ALA A 14 27.79 -61.41 23.36
C ALA A 14 26.68 -60.49 22.83
N VAL A 15 25.63 -61.03 22.24
CA VAL A 15 24.48 -60.25 21.74
C VAL A 15 23.76 -59.51 22.87
N ILE A 16 23.51 -60.19 24.01
CA ILE A 16 22.89 -59.56 25.18
C ILE A 16 23.74 -58.41 25.70
N PHE A 17 25.08 -58.61 25.78
CA PHE A 17 26.03 -57.61 26.20
C PHE A 17 26.00 -56.37 25.28
N PHE A 18 26.01 -56.55 23.96
CA PHE A 18 25.89 -55.47 23.02
C PHE A 18 24.54 -54.73 23.08
N LEU A 19 23.43 -55.43 23.35
CA LEU A 19 22.12 -54.81 23.56
C LEU A 19 22.07 -53.95 24.83
N ILE A 20 22.72 -54.45 25.92
CA ILE A 20 22.79 -53.70 27.16
C ILE A 20 23.65 -52.43 27.01
N ILE A 21 24.82 -52.54 26.38
CA ILE A 21 25.71 -51.40 26.13
C ILE A 21 25.02 -50.40 25.20
N GLY A 22 24.39 -50.87 24.12
CA GLY A 22 23.64 -50.03 23.19
C GLY A 22 22.46 -49.31 23.85
N GLY A 23 21.76 -50.04 24.73
CA GLY A 23 20.65 -49.45 25.52
C GLY A 23 21.11 -48.37 26.49
N ILE A 24 22.23 -48.65 27.22
CA ILE A 24 22.83 -47.64 28.13
C ILE A 24 23.35 -46.43 27.34
N GLY A 25 24.04 -46.66 26.21
CA GLY A 25 24.50 -45.59 25.32
C GLY A 25 23.37 -44.74 24.77
N PHE A 26 22.26 -45.36 24.39
CA PHE A 26 21.07 -44.66 23.94
C PHE A 26 20.41 -43.81 25.06
N LEU A 27 20.34 -44.35 26.27
CA LEU A 27 19.80 -43.61 27.43
C LEU A 27 20.68 -42.41 27.80
N ILE A 28 22.01 -42.58 27.79
CA ILE A 28 22.95 -41.48 28.00
C ILE A 28 22.83 -40.44 26.92
N PHE A 29 22.78 -40.85 25.63
CA PHE A 29 22.60 -39.95 24.49
C PHE A 29 21.31 -39.12 24.62
N ARG A 30 20.20 -39.77 24.98
CA ARG A 30 18.92 -39.09 25.17
C ARG A 30 18.91 -38.13 26.39
N SER A 31 19.76 -38.40 27.41
CA SER A 31 19.88 -37.54 28.57
C SER A 31 20.79 -36.34 28.37
N VAL A 32 21.76 -36.44 27.45
CA VAL A 32 22.75 -35.40 27.18
C VAL A 32 22.32 -34.49 26.01
N VAL A 33 21.56 -35.04 25.06
CA VAL A 33 21.04 -34.24 23.94
C VAL A 33 19.78 -33.50 24.41
N PRO A 34 19.82 -32.15 24.55
CA PRO A 34 18.65 -31.40 24.91
C PRO A 34 17.55 -31.59 23.83
N PRO A 35 16.29 -31.69 24.22
CA PRO A 35 15.20 -31.77 23.27
C PRO A 35 15.28 -30.58 22.33
N PRO A 36 14.95 -30.75 21.03
CA PRO A 36 14.91 -29.63 20.11
C PRO A 36 14.03 -28.52 20.69
N PRO A 37 14.46 -27.26 20.59
CA PRO A 37 13.68 -26.15 21.10
C PRO A 37 12.26 -26.23 20.51
N LYS A 38 11.26 -26.09 21.36
CA LYS A 38 9.87 -26.00 20.89
C LYS A 38 9.81 -24.86 19.87
N PRO A 39 9.16 -25.04 18.73
CA PRO A 39 8.96 -23.95 17.79
C PRO A 39 8.31 -22.79 18.57
N THR A 40 9.01 -21.67 18.63
CA THR A 40 8.44 -20.42 19.13
C THR A 40 7.22 -20.13 18.27
N PRO A 41 6.04 -19.91 18.84
CA PRO A 41 4.89 -19.51 18.05
C PRO A 41 5.29 -18.26 17.25
N ASN A 42 5.10 -18.32 15.93
CA ASN A 42 5.30 -17.13 15.10
C ASN A 42 4.49 -15.99 15.73
N PRO A 43 5.08 -14.81 15.91
CA PRO A 43 4.34 -13.68 16.43
C PRO A 43 3.09 -13.47 15.56
N THR A 44 1.92 -13.51 16.17
CA THR A 44 0.67 -13.22 15.48
C THR A 44 0.72 -11.74 15.13
N ILE A 45 0.96 -11.43 13.87
CA ILE A 45 0.98 -10.05 13.37
C ILE A 45 -0.47 -9.58 13.34
N ASN A 46 -0.81 -8.67 14.23
CA ASN A 46 -2.15 -8.07 14.28
C ASN A 46 -2.13 -6.77 13.47
N LEU A 47 -2.46 -6.87 12.18
CA LEU A 47 -2.55 -5.71 11.29
C LEU A 47 -3.89 -5.01 11.47
N LEU A 48 -3.83 -3.70 11.63
CA LEU A 48 -5.00 -2.85 11.70
C LEU A 48 -5.51 -2.55 10.28
N PRO A 49 -6.83 -2.45 10.07
CA PRO A 49 -7.39 -2.10 8.78
C PRO A 49 -7.03 -0.65 8.39
N ILE A 50 -6.93 -0.40 7.09
CA ILE A 50 -6.82 0.96 6.56
C ILE A 50 -8.09 1.72 6.93
N GLN A 51 -7.92 2.91 7.49
CA GLN A 51 -9.01 3.77 7.90
C GLN A 51 -9.42 4.69 6.75
N VAL A 52 -10.70 4.75 6.44
CA VAL A 52 -11.29 5.75 5.55
C VAL A 52 -11.67 6.95 6.40
N ILE A 53 -10.94 8.07 6.24
CA ILE A 53 -11.18 9.30 7.00
C ILE A 53 -12.44 9.98 6.47
N TYR A 54 -12.56 10.10 5.15
CA TYR A 54 -13.77 10.53 4.45
C TYR A 54 -13.73 10.07 2.99
N SER A 55 -14.90 10.07 2.35
CA SER A 55 -15.05 9.98 0.90
C SER A 55 -16.05 11.06 0.43
N LYS A 56 -15.85 11.56 -0.79
CA LYS A 56 -16.69 12.59 -1.38
C LYS A 56 -16.78 12.42 -2.90
N LEU A 57 -17.97 12.68 -3.43
CA LEU A 57 -18.24 12.75 -4.85
C LEU A 57 -18.50 14.20 -5.26
N PHE A 58 -17.99 14.62 -6.42
CA PHE A 58 -18.17 15.94 -6.98
C PHE A 58 -18.86 15.78 -8.32
N ASP A 59 -20.00 16.44 -8.48
CA ASP A 59 -20.68 16.54 -9.78
C ASP A 59 -19.95 17.58 -10.64
N ILE A 60 -19.42 17.15 -11.76
CA ILE A 60 -18.73 18.00 -12.76
C ILE A 60 -19.56 18.19 -14.03
N GLN A 61 -20.88 18.04 -13.92
CA GLN A 61 -21.90 18.16 -14.96
C GLN A 61 -21.96 16.97 -15.94
N ASN A 62 -23.07 16.87 -16.67
CA ASN A 62 -23.30 15.89 -17.72
C ASN A 62 -23.13 14.42 -17.29
N ASN A 63 -23.46 14.08 -16.03
CA ASN A 63 -23.23 12.78 -15.40
C ASN A 63 -21.74 12.36 -15.34
N ASP A 64 -20.84 13.33 -15.40
CA ASP A 64 -19.44 13.11 -15.06
C ASP A 64 -19.20 13.52 -13.60
N TYR A 65 -18.42 12.72 -12.90
CA TYR A 65 -18.14 12.89 -11.49
C TYR A 65 -16.66 12.74 -11.19
N ASP A 66 -16.18 13.52 -10.23
CA ASP A 66 -14.89 13.27 -9.60
C ASP A 66 -15.09 12.65 -8.22
N PHE A 67 -14.24 11.72 -7.84
CA PHE A 67 -14.28 11.02 -6.57
C PHE A 67 -12.99 11.27 -5.78
N LEU A 68 -13.12 11.50 -4.49
CA LEU A 68 -12.02 11.65 -3.55
C LEU A 68 -12.28 10.85 -2.28
N ALA A 69 -11.35 10.02 -1.88
CA ALA A 69 -11.28 9.50 -0.52
C ALA A 69 -9.95 9.89 0.12
N LYS A 70 -9.96 10.14 1.43
CA LYS A 70 -8.77 10.28 2.25
C LYS A 70 -8.66 9.07 3.14
N VAL A 71 -7.56 8.35 3.05
CA VAL A 71 -7.32 7.11 3.78
C VAL A 71 -6.07 7.20 4.64
N TYR A 72 -6.01 6.42 5.71
CA TYR A 72 -4.86 6.35 6.61
C TYR A 72 -4.49 4.89 6.90
N ASN A 73 -3.22 4.56 6.78
CA ASN A 73 -2.67 3.29 7.20
C ASN A 73 -2.09 3.40 8.62
N PRO A 74 -2.71 2.82 9.64
CA PRO A 74 -2.23 2.90 11.01
C PRO A 74 -1.03 1.99 11.30
N ASN A 75 -0.67 1.09 10.38
CA ASN A 75 0.45 0.17 10.56
C ASN A 75 1.77 0.87 10.21
N THR A 76 2.68 0.97 11.16
CA THR A 76 3.94 1.72 11.01
C THR A 76 5.02 0.95 10.28
N SER A 77 4.89 -0.38 10.15
CA SER A 77 5.86 -1.27 9.53
C SER A 77 5.33 -1.96 8.28
N TYR A 78 4.02 -1.85 8.01
CA TYR A 78 3.38 -2.52 6.90
C TYR A 78 2.74 -1.54 5.94
N GLY A 79 3.03 -1.71 4.66
CA GLY A 79 2.39 -1.02 3.55
C GLY A 79 1.80 -2.01 2.56
N SER A 80 1.24 -1.50 1.48
CA SER A 80 0.70 -2.32 0.39
C SER A 80 0.93 -1.64 -0.95
N GLY A 81 1.46 -2.39 -1.90
CA GLY A 81 1.53 -1.98 -3.30
C GLY A 81 0.20 -2.12 -4.04
N ASN A 82 -0.72 -2.90 -3.47
CA ASN A 82 -2.04 -3.13 -4.05
C ASN A 82 -3.10 -3.25 -2.95
N VAL A 83 -3.90 -2.21 -2.80
CA VAL A 83 -5.12 -2.19 -1.99
C VAL A 83 -6.30 -2.16 -2.95
N GLU A 84 -7.07 -3.22 -3.00
CA GLU A 84 -8.24 -3.29 -3.85
C GLU A 84 -9.45 -2.64 -3.17
N TYR A 85 -10.21 -1.86 -3.94
CA TYR A 85 -11.44 -1.25 -3.48
C TYR A 85 -12.53 -1.32 -4.54
N VAL A 86 -13.75 -1.04 -4.12
CA VAL A 86 -14.88 -0.80 -5.03
C VAL A 86 -15.56 0.51 -4.68
N LEU A 87 -16.03 1.20 -5.71
CA LEU A 87 -16.98 2.31 -5.61
C LEU A 87 -18.36 1.78 -5.99
N LYS A 88 -19.32 1.89 -5.07
CA LYS A 88 -20.72 1.54 -5.32
C LYS A 88 -21.50 2.82 -5.47
N PHE A 89 -22.16 2.99 -6.61
CA PHE A 89 -22.90 4.19 -6.94
C PHE A 89 -24.40 3.96 -6.80
N TYR A 90 -25.07 4.90 -6.16
CA TYR A 90 -26.48 4.82 -5.86
C TYR A 90 -27.23 6.01 -6.46
N ASP A 91 -28.42 5.74 -6.98
CA ASP A 91 -29.32 6.76 -7.49
C ASP A 91 -30.17 7.41 -6.37
N ILE A 92 -31.06 8.32 -6.76
CA ILE A 92 -31.92 9.05 -5.80
C ILE A 92 -32.93 8.14 -5.08
N ALA A 93 -33.26 6.98 -5.65
CA ALA A 93 -34.10 5.97 -5.01
C ALA A 93 -33.33 5.11 -4.01
N GLY A 94 -32.00 5.26 -3.93
CA GLY A 94 -31.11 4.44 -3.11
C GLY A 94 -30.79 3.08 -3.74
N GLU A 95 -31.05 2.90 -5.03
CA GLU A 95 -30.72 1.69 -5.77
C GLU A 95 -29.26 1.72 -6.21
N GLU A 96 -28.51 0.64 -5.89
CA GLU A 96 -27.15 0.43 -6.42
C GLU A 96 -27.26 0.12 -7.91
N PHE A 97 -26.66 0.95 -8.75
CA PHE A 97 -26.76 0.75 -10.20
C PHE A 97 -25.41 0.50 -10.88
N LEU A 98 -24.30 0.76 -10.18
CA LEU A 98 -22.97 0.58 -10.76
C LEU A 98 -21.94 0.31 -9.67
N ILE A 99 -21.07 -0.66 -9.93
CA ILE A 99 -19.87 -0.95 -9.13
C ILE A 99 -18.64 -0.75 -10.00
N LYS A 100 -17.71 0.10 -9.54
CA LYS A 100 -16.40 0.28 -10.20
C LYS A 100 -15.29 -0.20 -9.29
N PRO A 101 -14.53 -1.23 -9.69
CA PRO A 101 -13.32 -1.62 -8.96
C PRO A 101 -12.19 -0.64 -9.22
N GLY A 102 -11.27 -0.56 -8.27
CA GLY A 102 -10.03 0.18 -8.38
C GLY A 102 -8.99 -0.35 -7.40
N ASN A 103 -7.80 0.20 -7.49
CA ASN A 103 -6.73 -0.11 -6.57
C ASN A 103 -5.90 1.14 -6.28
N PHE A 104 -5.18 1.10 -5.16
CA PHE A 104 -4.18 2.09 -4.79
C PHE A 104 -3.07 1.43 -3.97
N TYR A 105 -1.95 2.11 -3.82
CA TYR A 105 -0.88 1.73 -2.91
C TYR A 105 -0.86 2.66 -1.70
N ILE A 106 -0.35 2.14 -0.57
CA ILE A 106 -0.20 2.93 0.64
C ILE A 106 1.04 2.48 1.43
N LEU A 107 1.79 3.45 1.95
CA LEU A 107 2.99 3.20 2.74
C LEU A 107 2.66 3.06 4.23
N PRO A 108 3.59 2.54 5.06
CA PRO A 108 3.44 2.52 6.50
C PRO A 108 3.18 3.91 7.08
N GLY A 109 2.20 4.04 7.98
CA GLY A 109 1.86 5.30 8.63
C GLY A 109 1.34 6.41 7.71
N GLN A 110 1.14 6.12 6.43
CA GLN A 110 0.79 7.13 5.43
C GLN A 110 -0.69 7.51 5.50
N THR A 111 -0.94 8.82 5.42
CA THR A 111 -2.23 9.36 5.00
C THR A 111 -2.14 9.68 3.51
N LYS A 112 -3.15 9.27 2.73
CA LYS A 112 -3.11 9.38 1.26
C LYS A 112 -4.48 9.71 0.71
N TYR A 113 -4.48 10.41 -0.43
CA TYR A 113 -5.68 10.60 -1.23
C TYR A 113 -5.83 9.52 -2.30
N VAL A 114 -7.04 8.99 -2.43
CA VAL A 114 -7.47 8.12 -3.52
C VAL A 114 -8.44 8.92 -4.38
N ALA A 115 -8.05 9.19 -5.62
CA ALA A 115 -8.76 10.10 -6.52
C ALA A 115 -9.14 9.40 -7.83
N GLY A 116 -10.41 9.55 -8.21
CA GLY A 116 -10.94 9.22 -9.52
C GLY A 116 -11.46 10.48 -10.20
N VAL A 117 -11.05 10.76 -11.43
CA VAL A 117 -11.49 11.95 -12.18
C VAL A 117 -12.25 11.57 -13.42
N SER A 118 -13.23 12.39 -13.81
CA SER A 118 -14.05 12.24 -15.03
C SER A 118 -14.72 10.86 -15.10
N LEU A 119 -15.31 10.42 -13.99
CA LEU A 119 -16.07 9.18 -13.93
C LEU A 119 -17.41 9.36 -14.62
N ARG A 120 -17.53 8.85 -15.87
CA ARG A 120 -18.77 8.89 -16.64
C ARG A 120 -19.78 7.89 -16.09
N MET A 121 -21.03 8.36 -15.85
CA MET A 121 -22.16 7.58 -15.39
C MET A 121 -23.32 7.61 -16.38
N ASP A 122 -24.12 6.55 -16.42
CA ASP A 122 -25.28 6.45 -17.30
C ASP A 122 -26.51 7.15 -16.72
N ARG A 123 -26.49 7.44 -15.43
CA ARG A 123 -27.57 8.14 -14.70
C ARG A 123 -26.98 9.03 -13.59
N GLN A 124 -27.83 9.89 -13.05
CA GLN A 124 -27.45 10.76 -11.94
C GLN A 124 -27.11 9.94 -10.69
N VAL A 125 -25.97 10.27 -10.07
CA VAL A 125 -25.53 9.68 -8.80
C VAL A 125 -26.02 10.55 -7.64
N SER A 126 -26.64 9.93 -6.65
CA SER A 126 -27.01 10.57 -5.40
C SER A 126 -25.89 10.48 -4.36
N TRP A 127 -25.27 9.31 -4.23
CA TRP A 127 -24.13 9.08 -3.34
C TRP A 127 -23.27 7.89 -3.78
N VAL A 128 -22.08 7.81 -3.22
CA VAL A 128 -21.11 6.74 -3.48
C VAL A 128 -20.64 6.14 -2.17
N ASP A 129 -20.52 4.81 -2.14
CA ASP A 129 -19.86 4.07 -1.07
C ASP A 129 -18.47 3.61 -1.53
N PHE A 130 -17.47 3.84 -0.67
CA PHE A 130 -16.07 3.45 -0.91
C PHE A 130 -15.71 2.31 0.05
N GLU A 131 -15.57 1.11 -0.48
CA GLU A 131 -15.30 -0.10 0.29
C GLU A 131 -13.95 -0.70 -0.08
N ILE A 132 -13.05 -0.84 0.90
CA ILE A 132 -11.78 -1.57 0.75
C ILE A 132 -12.09 -3.06 0.81
N LYS A 133 -11.67 -3.82 -0.21
CA LYS A 133 -11.94 -5.25 -0.37
C LYS A 133 -10.81 -6.13 0.13
N SER A 134 -9.59 -5.79 -0.25
CA SER A 134 -8.41 -6.56 0.12
C SER A 134 -7.18 -5.68 0.21
N VAL A 135 -6.20 -6.11 1.00
CA VAL A 135 -4.92 -5.43 1.18
C VAL A 135 -3.82 -6.48 1.11
N ASP A 136 -2.92 -6.35 0.13
CA ASP A 136 -1.72 -7.18 0.04
C ASP A 136 -0.61 -6.56 0.90
N TRP A 137 -0.60 -6.93 2.19
CA TRP A 137 0.32 -6.38 3.17
C TRP A 137 1.75 -6.84 2.95
N GLN A 138 2.68 -5.90 2.98
CA GLN A 138 4.11 -6.15 2.85
C GLN A 138 4.85 -5.47 4.01
N ASN A 139 5.77 -6.20 4.64
CA ASN A 139 6.61 -5.67 5.70
C ASN A 139 7.71 -4.77 5.11
N LEU A 140 7.81 -3.56 5.62
CA LEU A 140 8.77 -2.53 5.21
C LEU A 140 9.68 -2.05 6.35
N ASP A 141 9.77 -2.80 7.46
CA ASP A 141 10.58 -2.43 8.63
C ASP A 141 12.05 -2.13 8.31
N LEU A 142 12.59 -2.80 7.29
CA LEU A 142 13.99 -2.65 6.89
C LEU A 142 14.23 -1.46 5.95
N LEU A 143 13.16 -0.74 5.59
CA LEU A 143 13.25 0.36 4.64
C LEU A 143 13.17 1.70 5.38
N SER A 144 14.15 2.57 5.13
CA SER A 144 14.05 3.95 5.52
C SER A 144 13.05 4.66 4.60
N MET A 145 11.80 4.82 5.07
CA MET A 145 10.75 5.52 4.31
C MET A 145 11.10 6.99 4.08
N ASP A 146 11.97 7.57 4.91
CA ASP A 146 12.51 8.93 4.74
C ASP A 146 13.37 9.09 3.47
N SER A 147 13.77 7.96 2.86
CA SER A 147 14.54 7.97 1.61
C SER A 147 13.71 8.38 0.39
N ILE A 148 12.38 8.41 0.51
CA ILE A 148 11.48 8.83 -0.56
C ILE A 148 10.68 10.06 -0.12
N SER A 149 11.07 11.19 -0.64
CA SER A 149 10.46 12.47 -0.32
C SER A 149 10.19 13.25 -1.61
N LEU A 150 8.93 13.56 -1.85
CA LEU A 150 8.49 14.47 -2.90
C LEU A 150 8.01 15.76 -2.24
N VAL A 151 8.71 16.87 -2.51
CA VAL A 151 8.42 18.14 -1.87
C VAL A 151 7.69 19.05 -2.85
N VAL A 152 6.46 19.42 -2.51
CA VAL A 152 5.66 20.37 -3.27
C VAL A 152 6.09 21.80 -2.92
N LYS A 153 6.29 22.63 -3.96
CA LYS A 153 6.69 24.04 -3.84
C LYS A 153 5.80 24.90 -4.73
N ASN A 154 5.63 26.15 -4.35
CA ASN A 154 5.07 27.22 -5.19
C ASN A 154 3.69 26.89 -5.80
N SER A 155 2.83 26.13 -5.08
CA SER A 155 1.49 25.87 -5.58
C SER A 155 0.63 27.15 -5.57
N SER A 156 -0.04 27.44 -6.69
CA SER A 156 -0.88 28.61 -6.84
C SER A 156 -2.16 28.28 -7.61
N PHE A 157 -3.27 28.85 -7.20
CA PHE A 157 -4.56 28.75 -7.86
C PHE A 157 -4.85 30.05 -8.62
N ILE A 158 -5.36 29.95 -9.85
CA ILE A 158 -5.77 31.07 -10.68
C ILE A 158 -7.12 30.75 -11.30
N GLU A 159 -8.09 31.61 -11.07
CA GLU A 159 -9.38 31.60 -11.76
C GLU A 159 -9.23 32.33 -13.10
N ILE A 160 -9.63 31.70 -14.20
CA ILE A 160 -9.40 32.20 -15.57
C ILE A 160 -10.69 32.66 -16.23
N ASN A 161 -11.75 31.85 -16.18
CA ASN A 161 -13.09 32.11 -16.73
C ASN A 161 -13.10 32.56 -18.19
N ARG A 162 -12.25 31.99 -19.03
CA ARG A 162 -12.19 32.31 -20.46
C ARG A 162 -11.70 31.12 -21.30
N ALA A 163 -12.10 31.12 -22.58
CA ALA A 163 -11.67 30.13 -23.57
C ALA A 163 -11.95 28.67 -23.17
N GLY A 164 -13.05 28.41 -22.45
CA GLY A 164 -13.41 27.07 -21.96
C GLY A 164 -12.60 26.59 -20.76
N ILE A 165 -11.75 27.45 -20.19
CA ILE A 165 -11.00 27.15 -18.98
C ILE A 165 -11.62 27.93 -17.82
N PHE A 166 -12.04 27.22 -16.78
CA PHE A 166 -12.54 27.83 -15.56
C PHE A 166 -11.41 28.24 -14.63
N ALA A 167 -10.51 27.31 -14.29
CA ALA A 167 -9.41 27.57 -13.36
C ALA A 167 -8.19 26.70 -13.64
N LYS A 168 -7.05 27.09 -13.10
CA LYS A 168 -5.80 26.35 -13.14
C LYS A 168 -5.11 26.34 -11.78
N VAL A 169 -4.38 25.26 -11.52
CA VAL A 169 -3.35 25.22 -10.49
C VAL A 169 -2.01 24.93 -11.14
N GLY A 170 -1.04 25.78 -10.87
CA GLY A 170 0.36 25.55 -11.16
C GLY A 170 1.14 25.25 -9.90
N GLY A 171 2.25 24.54 -10.01
CA GLY A 171 3.14 24.24 -8.89
C GLY A 171 4.42 23.56 -9.35
N GLU A 172 5.29 23.30 -8.41
CA GLU A 172 6.56 22.59 -8.63
C GLU A 172 6.68 21.43 -7.63
N ILE A 173 7.23 20.32 -8.11
CA ILE A 173 7.54 19.18 -7.25
C ILE A 173 9.03 18.90 -7.36
N PHE A 174 9.70 18.82 -6.21
CA PHE A 174 11.10 18.46 -6.10
C PHE A 174 11.22 17.01 -5.65
N ASN A 175 11.91 16.19 -6.45
CA ASN A 175 12.27 14.83 -6.04
C ASN A 175 13.47 14.88 -5.10
N ASN A 176 13.21 14.93 -3.81
CA ASN A 176 14.21 14.94 -2.76
C ASN A 176 14.67 13.53 -2.35
N SER A 177 14.33 12.52 -3.14
CA SER A 177 14.80 11.15 -2.95
C SER A 177 16.11 10.90 -3.68
N ASN A 178 16.81 9.82 -3.31
CA ASN A 178 18.00 9.35 -4.00
C ASN A 178 17.68 8.48 -5.22
N PHE A 179 16.41 8.43 -5.65
CA PHE A 179 15.94 7.54 -6.71
C PHE A 179 15.32 8.29 -7.86
N ASP A 180 15.66 7.85 -9.06
CA ASP A 180 14.87 8.20 -10.23
C ASP A 180 13.53 7.46 -10.14
N LEU A 181 12.44 8.20 -10.25
CA LEU A 181 11.09 7.67 -10.16
C LEU A 181 10.54 7.44 -11.56
N ASN A 182 10.05 6.24 -11.83
CA ASN A 182 9.40 5.92 -13.10
C ASN A 182 8.11 6.73 -13.26
N LEU A 183 7.36 6.83 -12.15
CA LEU A 183 6.08 7.53 -12.06
C LEU A 183 5.93 8.17 -10.69
N ALA A 184 5.48 9.41 -10.65
CA ALA A 184 4.93 10.04 -9.45
C ALA A 184 3.49 10.48 -9.74
N ASP A 185 2.57 10.04 -8.91
CA ASP A 185 1.17 10.47 -8.92
C ASP A 185 1.04 11.81 -8.21
N VAL A 186 0.28 12.71 -8.77
CA VAL A 186 -0.01 14.01 -8.20
C VAL A 186 -1.52 14.22 -8.13
N VAL A 187 -2.03 14.43 -6.93
CA VAL A 187 -3.42 14.79 -6.67
C VAL A 187 -3.45 16.24 -6.21
N VAL A 188 -4.26 17.04 -6.87
CA VAL A 188 -4.46 18.47 -6.55
C VAL A 188 -5.88 18.63 -6.03
N ILE A 189 -6.02 19.18 -4.82
CA ILE A 189 -7.31 19.34 -4.14
C ILE A 189 -7.48 20.82 -3.82
N LEU A 190 -8.65 21.36 -4.19
CA LEU A 190 -9.04 22.70 -3.84
C LEU A 190 -9.89 22.64 -2.57
N LEU A 191 -9.53 23.45 -1.59
CA LEU A 191 -10.16 23.47 -0.27
C LEU A 191 -10.83 24.83 -0.03
N ASP A 192 -12.00 24.79 0.60
CA ASP A 192 -12.69 25.97 1.09
C ASP A 192 -12.07 26.52 2.40
N GLN A 193 -12.66 27.57 2.95
CA GLN A 193 -12.21 28.19 4.20
C GLN A 193 -12.30 27.24 5.41
N SER A 194 -13.21 26.28 5.38
CA SER A 194 -13.38 25.25 6.41
C SER A 194 -12.49 24.02 6.18
N SER A 195 -11.59 24.08 5.19
CA SER A 195 -10.74 22.97 4.74
C SER A 195 -11.52 21.77 4.19
N ASN A 196 -12.76 21.97 3.71
CA ASN A 196 -13.47 20.93 2.98
C ASN A 196 -13.02 20.91 1.53
N PRO A 197 -12.84 19.73 0.91
CA PRO A 197 -12.55 19.63 -0.51
C PRO A 197 -13.78 20.07 -1.34
N ILE A 198 -13.54 20.96 -2.32
CA ILE A 198 -14.56 21.49 -3.24
C ILE A 198 -14.34 21.07 -4.69
N ALA A 199 -13.13 20.75 -5.06
CA ALA A 199 -12.78 20.17 -6.35
C ALA A 199 -11.45 19.43 -6.26
N LEU A 200 -11.21 18.54 -7.23
CA LEU A 200 -9.92 17.87 -7.36
C LEU A 200 -9.51 17.74 -8.83
N ASN A 201 -8.25 17.45 -9.01
CA ASN A 201 -7.70 17.02 -10.28
C ASN A 201 -6.48 16.13 -10.03
N ARG A 202 -6.01 15.42 -11.04
CA ARG A 202 -4.81 14.62 -10.93
C ARG A 202 -3.94 14.77 -12.18
N THR A 203 -2.64 14.62 -11.97
CA THR A 203 -1.66 14.52 -13.04
C THR A 203 -0.58 13.53 -12.64
N GLU A 204 0.35 13.25 -13.51
CA GLU A 204 1.47 12.35 -13.24
C GLU A 204 2.78 12.93 -13.78
N LEU A 205 3.88 12.64 -13.11
CA LEU A 205 5.22 12.94 -13.57
C LEU A 205 5.93 11.63 -13.90
N ARG A 206 6.28 11.46 -15.17
CA ARG A 206 7.02 10.28 -15.66
C ARG A 206 8.50 10.60 -15.76
N THR A 207 9.35 9.60 -15.46
CA THR A 207 10.81 9.72 -15.52
C THR A 207 11.29 10.93 -14.70
N PHE A 208 10.98 10.91 -13.41
CA PHE A 208 11.29 12.00 -12.50
C PHE A 208 12.62 11.76 -11.79
N LEU A 209 13.69 12.38 -12.31
CA LEU A 209 15.04 12.13 -11.84
C LEU A 209 15.27 12.63 -10.40
N ALA A 210 16.12 11.92 -9.68
CA ALA A 210 16.55 12.28 -8.34
C ALA A 210 17.17 13.69 -8.31
N GLY A 211 16.89 14.46 -7.26
CA GLY A 211 17.42 15.80 -7.08
C GLY A 211 16.93 16.85 -8.09
N THR A 212 15.92 16.55 -8.91
CA THR A 212 15.37 17.50 -9.88
C THR A 212 14.02 18.07 -9.46
N THR A 213 13.67 19.22 -10.04
CA THR A 213 12.35 19.86 -9.88
C THR A 213 11.58 19.78 -11.19
N ARG A 214 10.29 19.45 -11.13
CA ARG A 214 9.37 19.42 -12.26
C ARG A 214 8.15 20.31 -11.98
N GLY A 215 7.78 21.12 -12.96
CA GLY A 215 6.53 21.87 -12.94
C GLY A 215 5.32 20.95 -13.15
N ILE A 216 4.22 21.27 -12.49
CA ILE A 216 2.91 20.69 -12.73
C ILE A 216 1.91 21.78 -13.10
N GLU A 217 0.94 21.43 -13.92
CA GLU A 217 -0.24 22.24 -14.18
C GLU A 217 -1.46 21.32 -14.28
N THR A 218 -2.53 21.70 -13.57
CA THR A 218 -3.85 21.06 -13.70
C THR A 218 -4.90 22.10 -14.03
N THR A 219 -5.90 21.72 -14.85
CA THR A 219 -6.89 22.65 -15.40
C THR A 219 -8.29 22.14 -15.12
N TRP A 220 -9.18 23.00 -14.63
CA TRP A 220 -10.61 22.76 -14.54
C TRP A 220 -11.32 23.46 -15.70
N PHE A 221 -12.10 22.69 -16.44
CA PHE A 221 -12.89 23.18 -17.56
C PHE A 221 -14.31 23.50 -17.18
N VAL A 222 -14.78 22.97 -16.06
CA VAL A 222 -16.13 23.15 -15.53
C VAL A 222 -16.03 23.88 -14.19
N PRO A 223 -16.93 24.84 -13.94
CA PRO A 223 -17.05 25.49 -12.63
C PRO A 223 -17.36 24.49 -11.54
N PHE A 224 -16.77 24.68 -10.38
CA PHE A 224 -17.09 23.97 -9.14
C PHE A 224 -17.78 24.91 -8.15
N VAL A 225 -18.52 24.36 -7.20
CA VAL A 225 -19.24 25.13 -6.19
C VAL A 225 -18.34 25.40 -4.99
N GLY A 226 -18.21 26.67 -4.60
CA GLY A 226 -17.44 27.12 -3.46
C GLY A 226 -16.28 28.06 -3.84
N GLN A 227 -15.74 28.73 -2.84
CA GLN A 227 -14.60 29.62 -2.99
C GLN A 227 -13.32 28.91 -2.55
N VAL A 228 -12.30 28.94 -3.40
CA VAL A 228 -10.98 28.35 -3.09
C VAL A 228 -10.27 29.23 -2.06
N ASN A 229 -9.92 28.63 -0.93
CA ASN A 229 -9.08 29.25 0.09
C ASN A 229 -7.67 28.69 0.10
N ARG A 230 -7.50 27.39 -0.21
CA ARG A 230 -6.20 26.72 -0.20
C ARG A 230 -6.13 25.64 -1.27
N VAL A 231 -4.94 25.47 -1.80
CA VAL A 231 -4.58 24.33 -2.65
C VAL A 231 -3.81 23.33 -1.80
N ASP A 232 -4.22 22.08 -1.81
CA ASP A 232 -3.48 20.95 -1.26
C ASP A 232 -2.98 20.07 -2.41
N VAL A 233 -1.69 19.80 -2.46
CA VAL A 233 -1.07 18.99 -3.51
C VAL A 233 -0.35 17.83 -2.84
N GLU A 234 -0.79 16.62 -3.16
CA GLU A 234 -0.12 15.40 -2.75
C GLU A 234 0.65 14.81 -3.92
N ALA A 235 1.95 14.61 -3.74
CA ALA A 235 2.79 13.92 -4.70
C ALA A 235 3.33 12.64 -4.07
N THR A 236 3.07 11.49 -4.70
CA THR A 236 3.44 10.17 -4.17
C THR A 236 3.95 9.27 -5.29
N THR A 237 4.67 8.20 -4.93
CA THR A 237 5.11 7.17 -5.89
C THR A 237 4.86 5.78 -5.33
N ASN A 238 4.53 4.83 -6.20
CA ASN A 238 4.43 3.43 -5.83
C ASN A 238 5.83 2.81 -5.78
N ILE A 239 6.42 2.74 -4.58
CA ILE A 239 7.75 2.14 -4.39
C ILE A 239 7.80 0.66 -4.74
N PHE A 240 6.69 -0.04 -4.61
CA PHE A 240 6.58 -1.48 -4.90
C PHE A 240 6.68 -1.80 -6.40
N GLU A 241 6.53 -0.78 -7.27
CA GLU A 241 6.66 -0.86 -8.72
C GLU A 241 7.86 -0.06 -9.26
N ASN A 242 8.55 0.69 -8.40
CA ASN A 242 9.70 1.48 -8.82
C ASN A 242 10.94 0.61 -9.00
N SER A 243 11.37 0.39 -10.24
CA SER A 243 12.49 -0.50 -10.56
C SER A 243 13.84 -0.05 -9.97
N ASN A 244 14.04 1.26 -9.78
CA ASN A 244 15.28 1.80 -9.20
C ASN A 244 15.33 1.56 -7.70
N PHE A 245 14.21 1.78 -7.02
CA PHE A 245 14.06 1.46 -5.61
C PHE A 245 14.19 -0.04 -5.35
N LEU A 246 13.48 -0.88 -6.11
CA LEU A 246 13.52 -2.34 -5.98
C LEU A 246 14.91 -2.92 -6.22
N ARG A 247 15.70 -2.33 -7.12
CA ARG A 247 17.09 -2.74 -7.38
C ARG A 247 17.99 -2.53 -6.18
N GLN A 248 17.81 -1.44 -5.45
CA GLN A 248 18.65 -1.09 -4.31
C GLN A 248 18.27 -1.89 -3.05
N TYR A 249 17.00 -2.07 -2.80
CA TYR A 249 16.49 -2.73 -1.58
C TYR A 249 16.12 -4.21 -1.77
N GLY A 250 16.26 -4.74 -2.97
CA GLY A 250 15.91 -6.11 -3.33
C GLY A 250 14.48 -6.21 -3.87
N GLY A 251 14.26 -7.21 -4.75
CA GLY A 251 12.99 -7.39 -5.43
C GLY A 251 11.81 -7.66 -4.47
N GLN A 252 10.61 -7.63 -5.01
CA GLN A 252 9.33 -7.86 -4.27
C GLN A 252 9.32 -9.11 -3.38
N GLU A 253 10.18 -10.09 -3.65
CA GLU A 253 10.31 -11.32 -2.85
C GLU A 253 10.79 -11.05 -1.42
N LYS A 254 11.54 -9.96 -1.17
CA LYS A 254 12.00 -9.60 0.18
C LYS A 254 10.91 -8.97 1.05
N PHE A 255 9.82 -8.53 0.45
CA PHE A 255 8.68 -7.92 1.16
C PHE A 255 7.62 -8.95 1.57
N LYS A 256 7.76 -10.22 1.15
CA LYS A 256 6.78 -11.31 1.38
C LYS A 256 7.13 -12.23 2.55
N GLN A 257 7.85 -11.74 3.57
CA GLN A 257 8.19 -12.58 4.75
C GLN A 257 7.23 -12.35 5.91
#